data_5af69a1d3b4fb4d0d0df4078d6952ccb
#
_entry.id   5af69a1d3b4fb4d0d0df4078d6952ccb
#
_cell.length_a   1.000
_cell.length_b   1.000
_cell.length_c   1.000
_cell.angle_alpha   90.00
_cell.angle_beta   90.00
_cell.angle_gamma   90.00
#
_symmetry.space_group_name_H-M   'P 1'
#
loop_
_entity.id
_entity.type
_entity.pdbx_description
1 polymer ?
#
loop_
_entity_poly.entity_id
_entity_poly.type
_entity_poly.pdbx_seq_one_letter_code
_entity_poly.pdbx_strand_id
1 'polypeptide(L)'
;MPTKINENDITELNTSEFFKRKKANSKIVSKNDPQVIKSNQILKLLNSKTRRKEAINAFLYSFADIDRNAVLDFIKVLQTYPVDTPDTEIAQVIYQWYCSIGKENKIGFKMTDQEYQLYKAQNIASIITANSSPRRKEQFKRKALLDIGAGDCAMTSLVSELLGMEANAIDIQSNIDWGGENSSDKKNKNDYMTKIHHHYTYDGRDLLGTLKGKKFAVVMYNHSLHHFPSFQDQIESLKQVSQILEPGGILFLSEHANCFDDDIFDLSHILLNLRYSIDKNQILTPSEAGDAIAKFKSEYQSHYFSKNILNAIATQLGFSLVKQEIRSATDVAKATFFCFVKKAPKIELPCSLRFFDTDAANGLPHHIEKSDSQQKKYSAESFK
;
A
#
# COMPACT_ATOMS: atom_id res chain seq x y z
N MET A 1 17.14 5.81 22.54
CA MET A 1 16.05 4.82 22.66
C MET A 1 15.97 4.10 21.33
N PRO A 2 15.96 2.77 21.24
CA PRO A 2 15.80 2.09 19.97
C PRO A 2 14.38 2.40 19.46
N THR A 3 14.29 3.00 18.29
CA THR A 3 13.03 3.19 17.56
C THR A 3 12.43 1.80 17.33
N LYS A 4 11.28 1.53 17.95
CA LYS A 4 10.54 0.29 17.78
C LYS A 4 10.20 0.18 16.29
N ILE A 5 10.67 -0.88 15.65
CA ILE A 5 10.17 -1.29 14.34
C ILE A 5 8.69 -1.56 14.55
N ASN A 6 7.84 -0.93 13.75
CA ASN A 6 6.41 -1.12 13.86
C ASN A 6 6.11 -2.53 13.32
N GLU A 7 5.72 -3.44 14.20
CA GLU A 7 5.45 -4.85 13.93
C GLU A 7 4.37 -5.05 12.84
N ASN A 8 3.77 -3.97 12.43
CA ASN A 8 2.58 -3.88 11.63
C ASN A 8 2.78 -4.12 10.12
N ASP A 9 4.02 -4.20 9.65
CA ASP A 9 4.31 -4.29 8.23
C ASP A 9 4.43 -5.74 7.71
N ILE A 10 4.26 -6.73 8.60
CA ILE A 10 4.57 -8.13 8.30
C ILE A 10 3.35 -8.92 7.79
N THR A 11 2.15 -8.51 8.16
CA THR A 11 0.91 -9.24 7.85
C THR A 11 0.35 -9.01 6.44
N GLU A 12 0.94 -8.11 5.66
CA GLU A 12 0.39 -7.75 4.34
C GLU A 12 0.65 -8.78 3.23
N LEU A 13 1.52 -9.75 3.49
CA LEU A 13 1.82 -10.79 2.52
C LEU A 13 1.06 -12.08 2.87
N ASN A 14 -0.21 -12.11 2.56
CA ASN A 14 -0.91 -13.38 2.47
C ASN A 14 -0.47 -14.11 1.18
N THR A 15 0.57 -14.93 1.33
CA THR A 15 1.31 -15.51 0.22
C THR A 15 0.49 -16.46 -0.63
N SER A 16 -0.39 -17.26 -0.03
CA SER A 16 -1.20 -18.21 -0.79
C SER A 16 -2.23 -17.48 -1.67
N GLU A 17 -2.78 -16.39 -1.18
CA GLU A 17 -3.73 -15.56 -1.91
C GLU A 17 -3.03 -14.72 -2.98
N PHE A 18 -1.85 -14.19 -2.65
CA PHE A 18 -1.01 -13.50 -3.58
C PHE A 18 -0.63 -14.37 -4.80
N PHE A 19 -0.24 -15.62 -4.59
CA PHE A 19 0.05 -16.56 -5.66
C PHE A 19 -1.19 -16.94 -6.48
N LYS A 20 -2.36 -17.06 -5.84
CA LYS A 20 -3.63 -17.31 -6.54
C LYS A 20 -4.00 -16.15 -7.47
N ARG A 21 -3.86 -14.89 -7.02
CA ARG A 21 -4.12 -13.71 -7.84
C ARG A 21 -3.30 -13.70 -9.12
N LYS A 22 -2.04 -14.12 -9.06
CA LYS A 22 -1.16 -14.13 -10.24
C LYS A 22 -1.45 -15.25 -11.23
N LYS A 23 -1.90 -16.40 -10.77
CA LYS A 23 -2.28 -17.49 -11.67
C LYS A 23 -3.45 -17.09 -12.59
N ALA A 24 -4.36 -16.25 -12.10
CA ALA A 24 -5.42 -15.67 -12.93
C ALA A 24 -4.88 -14.60 -13.91
N ASN A 25 -3.90 -13.79 -13.48
CA ASN A 25 -3.30 -12.76 -14.33
C ASN A 25 -2.31 -13.28 -15.37
N SER A 26 -1.64 -14.43 -15.11
CA SER A 26 -0.67 -15.01 -16.07
C SER A 26 -1.29 -15.40 -17.41
N LYS A 27 -2.61 -15.53 -17.48
CA LYS A 27 -3.32 -15.76 -18.76
C LYS A 27 -3.51 -14.50 -19.61
N ILE A 28 -3.26 -13.31 -19.06
CA ILE A 28 -3.57 -12.03 -19.70
C ILE A 28 -2.30 -11.29 -20.14
N VAL A 29 -1.12 -11.67 -19.62
CA VAL A 29 0.14 -10.98 -19.89
C VAL A 29 0.63 -11.28 -21.29
N SER A 30 0.77 -10.26 -22.12
CA SER A 30 1.50 -10.35 -23.39
C SER A 30 2.95 -10.79 -23.10
N LYS A 31 3.51 -11.62 -23.98
CA LYS A 31 4.84 -12.24 -23.84
C LYS A 31 6.04 -11.26 -23.85
N ASN A 32 5.81 -9.98 -23.71
CA ASN A 32 6.86 -8.96 -23.82
C ASN A 32 7.25 -8.48 -22.43
N ASP A 33 8.38 -9.00 -21.98
CA ASP A 33 9.22 -8.56 -20.87
C ASP A 33 8.76 -8.90 -19.43
N PRO A 34 8.93 -10.15 -18.97
CA PRO A 34 8.95 -10.38 -17.53
C PRO A 34 10.29 -9.90 -16.98
N GLN A 35 10.28 -8.94 -16.06
CA GLN A 35 11.43 -8.72 -15.19
C GLN A 35 11.65 -10.01 -14.35
N VAL A 36 12.47 -10.91 -14.89
CA VAL A 36 12.84 -12.14 -14.19
C VAL A 36 13.68 -11.74 -12.98
N ILE A 37 13.15 -11.93 -11.78
CA ILE A 37 13.92 -11.72 -10.54
C ILE A 37 15.17 -12.62 -10.61
N LYS A 38 16.34 -12.01 -10.45
CA LYS A 38 17.63 -12.69 -10.61
C LYS A 38 17.78 -13.85 -9.63
N SER A 39 18.34 -14.98 -10.07
CA SER A 39 18.39 -16.23 -9.30
C SER A 39 19.28 -16.19 -8.03
N ASN A 40 20.14 -15.18 -7.89
CA ASN A 40 21.11 -15.05 -6.78
C ASN A 40 21.13 -13.63 -6.21
N GLN A 41 19.97 -13.05 -6.00
CA GLN A 41 19.80 -11.66 -5.57
C GLN A 41 20.18 -11.44 -4.11
N ILE A 42 19.86 -12.38 -3.21
CA ILE A 42 20.05 -12.24 -1.76
C ILE A 42 21.52 -11.96 -1.44
N LEU A 43 22.42 -12.82 -1.86
CA LEU A 43 23.84 -12.67 -1.54
C LEU A 43 24.50 -11.52 -2.29
N LYS A 44 24.07 -11.23 -3.53
CA LYS A 44 24.56 -10.05 -4.26
C LYS A 44 24.24 -8.75 -3.54
N LEU A 45 23.03 -8.62 -2.99
CA LEU A 45 22.65 -7.45 -2.21
C LEU A 45 23.39 -7.36 -0.88
N LEU A 46 23.51 -8.48 -0.15
CA LEU A 46 24.25 -8.54 1.13
C LEU A 46 25.76 -8.25 0.98
N ASN A 47 26.34 -8.53 -0.18
CA ASN A 47 27.76 -8.27 -0.47
C ASN A 47 28.00 -6.98 -1.29
N SER A 48 26.95 -6.27 -1.66
CA SER A 48 27.05 -5.01 -2.41
C SER A 48 27.64 -3.89 -1.55
N LYS A 49 28.61 -3.15 -2.09
CA LYS A 49 29.19 -1.99 -1.40
C LYS A 49 28.17 -0.87 -1.17
N THR A 50 27.21 -0.71 -2.08
CA THR A 50 26.23 0.39 -2.06
C THR A 50 24.90 0.00 -1.46
N ARG A 51 24.50 -1.28 -1.54
CA ARG A 51 23.16 -1.77 -1.16
C ARG A 51 23.12 -2.63 0.09
N ARG A 52 24.29 -2.97 0.64
CA ARG A 52 24.40 -3.85 1.81
C ARG A 52 23.58 -3.38 3.01
N LYS A 53 23.58 -2.07 3.26
CA LYS A 53 22.87 -1.50 4.40
C LYS A 53 21.36 -1.72 4.29
N GLU A 54 20.82 -1.48 3.11
CA GLU A 54 19.40 -1.67 2.80
C GLU A 54 19.03 -3.15 2.86
N ALA A 55 19.87 -4.04 2.33
CA ALA A 55 19.67 -5.49 2.41
C ALA A 55 19.68 -5.99 3.87
N ILE A 56 20.61 -5.52 4.70
CA ILE A 56 20.62 -5.82 6.14
C ILE A 56 19.34 -5.32 6.81
N ASN A 57 18.88 -4.12 6.47
CA ASN A 57 17.61 -3.60 6.99
C ASN A 57 16.41 -4.44 6.57
N ALA A 58 16.40 -4.97 5.33
CA ALA A 58 15.37 -5.89 4.87
C ALA A 58 15.30 -7.17 5.72
N PHE A 59 16.44 -7.76 6.05
CA PHE A 59 16.51 -8.89 6.97
C PHE A 59 16.00 -8.54 8.36
N LEU A 60 16.50 -7.45 8.94
CA LEU A 60 16.10 -7.00 10.28
C LEU A 60 14.60 -6.69 10.37
N TYR A 61 14.03 -6.18 9.30
CA TYR A 61 12.60 -5.93 9.19
C TYR A 61 11.81 -7.23 9.06
N SER A 62 12.23 -8.12 8.18
CA SER A 62 11.53 -9.38 7.92
C SER A 62 11.57 -10.33 9.12
N PHE A 63 12.59 -10.26 9.94
CA PHE A 63 12.78 -11.07 11.15
C PHE A 63 12.77 -10.22 12.42
N ALA A 64 11.88 -9.23 12.48
CA ALA A 64 11.81 -8.28 13.60
C ALA A 64 11.38 -8.89 14.94
N ASP A 65 10.85 -10.10 14.92
CA ASP A 65 10.52 -10.91 16.11
C ASP A 65 11.71 -11.66 16.71
N ILE A 66 12.87 -11.60 16.06
CA ILE A 66 14.11 -12.24 16.52
C ILE A 66 15.05 -11.17 17.07
N ASP A 67 15.86 -11.55 18.05
CA ASP A 67 16.92 -10.67 18.56
C ASP A 67 17.77 -10.12 17.42
N ARG A 68 17.97 -8.81 17.43
CA ARG A 68 18.70 -8.10 16.38
C ARG A 68 20.11 -8.65 16.14
N ASN A 69 20.83 -9.04 17.21
CA ASN A 69 22.20 -9.53 17.08
C ASN A 69 22.20 -10.93 16.46
N ALA A 70 21.22 -11.77 16.82
CA ALA A 70 21.05 -13.08 16.20
C ALA A 70 20.81 -12.97 14.68
N VAL A 71 20.00 -12.01 14.23
CA VAL A 71 19.81 -11.75 12.79
C VAL A 71 21.12 -11.26 12.15
N LEU A 72 21.85 -10.36 12.79
CA LEU A 72 23.12 -9.84 12.27
C LEU A 72 24.20 -10.92 12.19
N ASP A 73 24.27 -11.81 13.17
CA ASP A 73 25.23 -12.92 13.16
C ASP A 73 24.87 -13.94 12.07
N PHE A 74 23.58 -14.20 11.87
CA PHE A 74 23.14 -15.03 10.74
C PHE A 74 23.49 -14.41 9.38
N ILE A 75 23.34 -13.10 9.22
CA ILE A 75 23.77 -12.41 7.98
C ILE A 75 25.26 -12.61 7.72
N LYS A 76 26.11 -12.58 8.77
CA LYS A 76 27.55 -12.88 8.63
C LYS A 76 27.78 -14.32 8.12
N VAL A 77 26.99 -15.28 8.62
CA VAL A 77 27.03 -16.66 8.11
C VAL A 77 26.64 -16.70 6.64
N LEU A 78 25.54 -16.04 6.24
CA LEU A 78 25.15 -15.98 4.83
C LEU A 78 26.24 -15.38 3.94
N GLN A 79 26.99 -14.40 4.42
CA GLN A 79 28.07 -13.76 3.66
C GLN A 79 29.31 -14.66 3.46
N THR A 80 29.39 -15.83 4.12
CA THR A 80 30.44 -16.83 3.86
C THR A 80 30.15 -17.68 2.62
N TYR A 81 28.91 -17.69 2.12
CA TYR A 81 28.56 -18.43 0.93
C TYR A 81 29.07 -17.71 -0.34
N PRO A 82 29.39 -18.47 -1.40
CA PRO A 82 29.72 -17.89 -2.71
C PRO A 82 28.59 -16.96 -3.19
N VAL A 83 28.94 -15.80 -3.74
CA VAL A 83 27.96 -14.78 -4.16
C VAL A 83 26.99 -15.25 -5.26
N ASP A 84 27.39 -16.27 -6.01
CA ASP A 84 26.61 -16.91 -7.04
C ASP A 84 25.72 -18.06 -6.56
N THR A 85 25.75 -18.39 -5.27
CA THR A 85 24.84 -19.38 -4.69
C THR A 85 23.39 -19.01 -4.98
N PRO A 86 22.58 -19.93 -5.53
CA PRO A 86 21.19 -19.65 -5.85
C PRO A 86 20.37 -19.25 -4.62
N ASP A 87 19.42 -18.33 -4.80
CA ASP A 87 18.52 -17.92 -3.71
C ASP A 87 17.64 -19.05 -3.17
N THR A 88 17.40 -20.10 -3.98
CA THR A 88 16.70 -21.32 -3.56
C THR A 88 17.49 -22.09 -2.50
N GLU A 89 18.82 -22.15 -2.63
CA GLU A 89 19.69 -22.76 -1.61
C GLU A 89 19.79 -21.87 -0.38
N ILE A 90 19.90 -20.55 -0.56
CA ILE A 90 19.91 -19.60 0.56
C ILE A 90 18.59 -19.66 1.34
N ALA A 91 17.45 -19.89 0.66
CA ALA A 91 16.16 -20.09 1.31
C ALA A 91 16.14 -21.30 2.25
N GLN A 92 16.80 -22.39 1.84
CA GLN A 92 16.93 -23.58 2.68
C GLN A 92 17.75 -23.28 3.94
N VAL A 93 18.83 -22.51 3.81
CA VAL A 93 19.65 -22.05 4.94
C VAL A 93 18.86 -21.13 5.87
N ILE A 94 18.08 -20.19 5.31
CA ILE A 94 17.22 -19.30 6.11
C ILE A 94 16.17 -20.11 6.86
N TYR A 95 15.53 -21.10 6.20
CA TYR A 95 14.57 -21.99 6.84
C TYR A 95 15.17 -22.73 8.02
N GLN A 96 16.34 -23.38 7.82
CA GLN A 96 17.02 -24.14 8.87
C GLN A 96 17.38 -23.24 10.05
N TRP A 97 17.94 -22.06 9.77
CA TRP A 97 18.26 -21.08 10.81
C TRP A 97 17.00 -20.65 11.57
N TYR A 98 15.95 -20.24 10.86
CA TYR A 98 14.71 -19.73 11.48
C TYR A 98 14.03 -20.78 12.35
N CYS A 99 13.99 -22.03 11.91
CA CYS A 99 13.45 -23.16 12.67
C CYS A 99 14.34 -23.57 13.87
N SER A 100 15.64 -23.30 13.82
CA SER A 100 16.56 -23.59 14.93
C SER A 100 16.46 -22.59 16.08
N ILE A 101 15.84 -21.43 15.85
CA ILE A 101 15.67 -20.40 16.88
C ILE A 101 14.60 -20.87 17.87
N GLY A 102 15.02 -21.06 19.13
CA GLY A 102 14.11 -21.41 20.21
C GLY A 102 13.05 -20.33 20.46
N LYS A 103 11.88 -20.74 20.97
CA LYS A 103 10.78 -19.81 21.26
C LYS A 103 11.16 -18.69 22.23
N GLU A 104 12.13 -18.95 23.10
CA GLU A 104 12.69 -18.01 24.07
C GLU A 104 13.44 -16.85 23.43
N ASN A 105 13.94 -17.05 22.20
CA ASN A 105 14.67 -16.05 21.42
C ASN A 105 13.74 -15.30 20.42
N LYS A 106 12.48 -15.69 20.35
CA LYS A 106 11.46 -14.98 19.57
C LYS A 106 10.78 -13.95 20.46
N ILE A 107 10.95 -12.69 20.13
CA ILE A 107 10.24 -11.58 20.74
C ILE A 107 8.83 -11.59 20.15
N GLY A 108 7.90 -12.34 20.68
CA GLY A 108 6.55 -12.47 20.11
C GLY A 108 5.93 -11.13 19.68
N PHE A 109 5.04 -11.17 18.71
CA PHE A 109 4.30 -9.97 18.30
C PHE A 109 3.42 -9.47 19.45
N LYS A 110 3.43 -8.15 19.65
CA LYS A 110 2.60 -7.50 20.69
C LYS A 110 1.13 -7.38 20.31
N MET A 111 0.84 -7.52 19.02
CA MET A 111 -0.52 -7.36 18.48
C MET A 111 -0.93 -8.63 17.74
N THR A 112 -2.18 -9.01 17.88
CA THR A 112 -2.80 -10.03 17.02
C THR A 112 -3.03 -9.47 15.60
N ASP A 113 -3.21 -10.34 14.62
CA ASP A 113 -3.54 -9.93 13.24
C ASP A 113 -4.79 -9.02 13.20
N GLN A 114 -5.78 -9.28 14.04
CA GLN A 114 -7.01 -8.46 14.11
C GLN A 114 -6.74 -7.06 14.69
N GLU A 115 -5.99 -6.97 15.78
CA GLU A 115 -5.61 -5.68 16.37
C GLU A 115 -4.80 -4.85 15.38
N TYR A 116 -3.93 -5.50 14.64
CA TYR A 116 -3.15 -4.87 13.60
C TYR A 116 -4.00 -4.33 12.44
N GLN A 117 -4.91 -5.15 11.91
CA GLN A 117 -5.82 -4.72 10.84
C GLN A 117 -6.69 -3.54 11.30
N LEU A 118 -7.18 -3.59 12.55
CA LEU A 118 -7.95 -2.48 13.12
C LEU A 118 -7.11 -1.21 13.25
N TYR A 119 -5.88 -1.30 13.75
CA TYR A 119 -4.97 -0.17 13.86
C TYR A 119 -4.69 0.46 12.48
N LYS A 120 -4.44 -0.36 11.46
CA LYS A 120 -4.23 0.10 10.08
C LYS A 120 -5.46 0.80 9.53
N ALA A 121 -6.64 0.21 9.72
CA ALA A 121 -7.91 0.80 9.30
C ALA A 121 -8.19 2.14 9.99
N GLN A 122 -7.89 2.27 11.28
CA GLN A 122 -7.99 3.52 12.03
C GLN A 122 -7.09 4.62 11.47
N ASN A 123 -5.85 4.29 11.09
CA ASN A 123 -4.94 5.24 10.45
C ASN A 123 -5.48 5.72 9.09
N ILE A 124 -5.96 4.81 8.25
CA ILE A 124 -6.57 5.14 6.97
C ILE A 124 -7.79 6.05 7.16
N ALA A 125 -8.74 5.64 8.01
CA ALA A 125 -9.95 6.40 8.29
C ALA A 125 -9.64 7.78 8.88
N SER A 126 -8.63 7.89 9.75
CA SER A 126 -8.16 9.15 10.32
C SER A 126 -7.63 10.10 9.24
N ILE A 127 -6.79 9.61 8.32
CA ILE A 127 -6.25 10.42 7.22
C ILE A 127 -7.38 10.90 6.31
N ILE A 128 -8.31 10.02 5.92
CA ILE A 128 -9.46 10.37 5.09
C ILE A 128 -10.32 11.43 5.79
N THR A 129 -10.63 11.22 7.08
CA THR A 129 -11.44 12.14 7.87
C THR A 129 -10.76 13.49 8.06
N ALA A 130 -9.47 13.52 8.40
CA ALA A 130 -8.73 14.77 8.61
C ALA A 130 -8.69 15.65 7.35
N ASN A 131 -8.68 15.03 6.17
CA ASN A 131 -8.62 15.72 4.88
C ASN A 131 -10.00 15.90 4.21
N SER A 132 -11.08 15.67 4.95
CA SER A 132 -12.45 15.88 4.52
C SER A 132 -13.04 17.11 5.17
N SER A 133 -13.81 17.92 4.39
CA SER A 133 -14.55 19.04 4.96
C SER A 133 -15.62 18.55 5.97
N PRO A 134 -16.03 19.37 6.95
CA PRO A 134 -17.09 18.99 7.90
C PRO A 134 -18.37 18.51 7.21
N ARG A 135 -18.84 19.23 6.18
CA ARG A 135 -20.00 18.85 5.38
C ARG A 135 -19.84 17.49 4.73
N ARG A 136 -18.63 17.14 4.27
CA ARG A 136 -18.37 15.84 3.64
C ARG A 136 -18.38 14.72 4.65
N LYS A 137 -17.84 14.93 5.85
CA LYS A 137 -17.88 13.94 6.93
C LYS A 137 -19.31 13.54 7.29
N GLU A 138 -20.22 14.49 7.35
CA GLU A 138 -21.65 14.23 7.58
C GLU A 138 -22.27 13.42 6.42
N GLN A 139 -21.81 13.65 5.21
CA GLN A 139 -22.30 12.93 4.03
C GLN A 139 -21.80 11.49 3.94
N PHE A 140 -20.69 11.11 4.59
CA PHE A 140 -20.13 9.76 4.53
C PHE A 140 -21.16 8.68 4.88
N LYS A 141 -22.01 8.90 5.87
CA LYS A 141 -23.08 7.98 6.28
C LYS A 141 -24.09 7.60 5.17
N ARG A 142 -24.09 8.35 4.06
CA ARG A 142 -25.01 8.15 2.92
C ARG A 142 -24.25 7.89 1.62
N LYS A 143 -22.99 7.56 1.71
CA LYS A 143 -22.08 7.43 0.57
C LYS A 143 -21.35 6.10 0.60
N ALA A 144 -20.89 5.70 -0.56
CA ALA A 144 -20.20 4.45 -0.77
C ALA A 144 -18.68 4.65 -0.84
N LEU A 145 -17.97 3.70 -0.27
CA LEU A 145 -16.54 3.47 -0.46
C LEU A 145 -16.36 2.29 -1.40
N LEU A 146 -15.37 2.37 -2.29
CA LEU A 146 -14.90 1.27 -3.12
C LEU A 146 -13.45 0.96 -2.81
N ASP A 147 -13.14 -0.31 -2.56
CA ASP A 147 -11.77 -0.83 -2.43
C ASP A 147 -11.42 -1.65 -3.66
N ILE A 148 -10.33 -1.28 -4.37
CA ILE A 148 -9.91 -1.92 -5.60
C ILE A 148 -8.72 -2.85 -5.31
N GLY A 149 -8.91 -4.14 -5.63
CA GLY A 149 -8.02 -5.21 -5.20
C GLY A 149 -8.20 -5.50 -3.71
N ALA A 150 -9.46 -5.59 -3.28
CA ALA A 150 -9.89 -5.65 -1.89
C ALA A 150 -9.43 -6.90 -1.12
N GLY A 151 -9.06 -7.93 -1.85
CA GLY A 151 -8.58 -9.15 -1.22
C GLY A 151 -9.61 -9.81 -0.32
N ASP A 152 -9.23 -10.05 0.93
CA ASP A 152 -10.08 -10.64 1.96
C ASP A 152 -11.14 -9.68 2.49
N CYS A 153 -11.20 -8.46 1.98
CA CYS A 153 -12.12 -7.39 2.36
C CYS A 153 -11.99 -6.89 3.82
N ALA A 154 -10.95 -7.29 4.55
CA ALA A 154 -10.78 -6.85 5.93
C ALA A 154 -10.63 -5.32 6.01
N MET A 155 -9.75 -4.73 5.18
CA MET A 155 -9.60 -3.28 5.15
C MET A 155 -10.83 -2.56 4.64
N THR A 156 -11.49 -3.10 3.60
CA THR A 156 -12.75 -2.55 3.09
C THR A 156 -13.80 -2.44 4.17
N SER A 157 -14.03 -3.54 4.89
CA SER A 157 -15.00 -3.63 5.98
C SER A 157 -14.68 -2.66 7.12
N LEU A 158 -13.45 -2.73 7.66
CA LEU A 158 -13.06 -1.93 8.83
C LEU A 158 -13.03 -0.43 8.54
N VAL A 159 -12.48 -0.01 7.39
CA VAL A 159 -12.43 1.40 7.01
C VAL A 159 -13.83 1.95 6.76
N SER A 160 -14.68 1.21 6.05
CA SER A 160 -16.07 1.62 5.80
C SER A 160 -16.86 1.76 7.10
N GLU A 161 -16.72 0.84 8.05
CA GLU A 161 -17.34 0.90 9.36
C GLU A 161 -16.91 2.15 10.14
N LEU A 162 -15.60 2.41 10.19
CA LEU A 162 -15.03 3.60 10.87
C LEU A 162 -15.48 4.93 10.25
N LEU A 163 -15.71 4.96 8.93
CA LEU A 163 -16.20 6.13 8.21
C LEU A 163 -17.74 6.22 8.20
N GLY A 164 -18.44 5.14 8.58
CA GLY A 164 -19.89 5.03 8.49
C GLY A 164 -20.40 4.98 7.05
N MET A 165 -19.63 4.39 6.12
CA MET A 165 -19.90 4.33 4.69
C MET A 165 -20.41 2.97 4.25
N GLU A 166 -21.10 2.91 3.11
CA GLU A 166 -21.42 1.66 2.44
C GLU A 166 -20.15 1.03 1.87
N ALA A 167 -19.85 -0.22 2.26
CA ALA A 167 -18.66 -0.94 1.86
C ALA A 167 -18.85 -1.64 0.50
N ASN A 168 -18.03 -1.31 -0.49
CA ASN A 168 -18.00 -1.99 -1.78
C ASN A 168 -16.57 -2.45 -2.08
N ALA A 169 -16.45 -3.67 -2.57
CA ALA A 169 -15.18 -4.30 -2.92
C ALA A 169 -15.18 -4.70 -4.40
N ILE A 170 -14.02 -4.58 -5.05
CA ILE A 170 -13.82 -5.12 -6.39
C ILE A 170 -12.47 -5.82 -6.46
N ASP A 171 -12.46 -7.01 -7.03
CA ASP A 171 -11.24 -7.79 -7.24
C ASP A 171 -11.31 -8.59 -8.56
N ILE A 172 -10.16 -9.08 -9.02
CA ILE A 172 -10.08 -9.98 -10.18
C ILE A 172 -10.54 -11.39 -9.86
N GLN A 173 -10.68 -11.73 -8.58
CA GLN A 173 -11.15 -13.02 -8.09
C GLN A 173 -12.52 -12.87 -7.45
N SER A 174 -13.34 -13.92 -7.58
CA SER A 174 -14.60 -13.98 -6.86
C SER A 174 -14.36 -14.13 -5.36
N ASN A 175 -15.30 -13.64 -4.54
CA ASN A 175 -15.27 -13.79 -3.09
C ASN A 175 -15.20 -15.27 -2.63
N ILE A 176 -15.62 -16.22 -3.48
CA ILE A 176 -15.58 -17.67 -3.21
C ILE A 176 -14.13 -18.18 -3.17
N ASP A 177 -13.23 -17.59 -3.97
CA ASP A 177 -11.85 -18.06 -4.11
C ASP A 177 -10.93 -17.63 -2.96
N TRP A 178 -11.39 -16.71 -2.08
CA TRP A 178 -10.62 -16.21 -0.94
C TRP A 178 -10.59 -17.14 0.27
N GLY A 179 -11.37 -18.19 0.26
CA GLY A 179 -11.45 -19.19 1.32
C GLY A 179 -10.78 -20.51 0.92
N GLY A 180 -9.44 -20.55 0.74
CA GLY A 180 -8.74 -21.83 0.55
C GLY A 180 -9.17 -22.87 1.60
N GLU A 181 -9.42 -24.12 1.17
CA GLU A 181 -10.05 -25.17 1.99
C GLU A 181 -9.33 -25.49 3.32
N ASN A 182 -8.09 -25.04 3.48
CA ASN A 182 -7.21 -25.39 4.60
C ASN A 182 -6.84 -24.23 5.55
N SER A 183 -7.48 -23.06 5.47
CA SER A 183 -7.11 -21.97 6.38
C SER A 183 -7.87 -22.04 7.71
N SER A 184 -7.14 -22.13 8.81
CA SER A 184 -7.65 -21.95 10.18
C SER A 184 -8.38 -20.62 10.41
N ASP A 185 -8.18 -19.67 9.49
CA ASP A 185 -8.74 -18.31 9.52
C ASP A 185 -10.13 -18.19 8.86
N LYS A 186 -10.75 -19.29 8.43
CA LYS A 186 -12.07 -19.30 7.76
C LYS A 186 -13.15 -18.54 8.54
N LYS A 187 -13.10 -18.60 9.86
CA LYS A 187 -14.12 -17.98 10.72
C LYS A 187 -14.06 -16.45 10.67
N ASN A 188 -12.86 -15.87 10.67
CA ASN A 188 -12.69 -14.42 10.68
C ASN A 188 -12.91 -13.79 9.29
N LYS A 189 -12.57 -14.51 8.21
CA LYS A 189 -12.80 -14.05 6.83
C LYS A 189 -14.27 -13.90 6.48
N ASN A 190 -15.10 -14.83 6.92
CA ASN A 190 -16.54 -14.76 6.70
C ASN A 190 -17.15 -13.51 7.36
N ASP A 191 -16.63 -13.06 8.52
CA ASP A 191 -17.18 -11.90 9.22
C ASP A 191 -16.96 -10.59 8.44
N TYR A 192 -15.82 -10.39 7.80
CA TYR A 192 -15.56 -9.20 6.99
C TYR A 192 -16.39 -9.17 5.70
N MET A 193 -16.51 -10.31 5.02
CA MET A 193 -17.29 -10.44 3.79
C MET A 193 -18.78 -10.17 4.02
N THR A 194 -19.33 -10.52 5.17
CA THR A 194 -20.75 -10.26 5.49
C THR A 194 -21.07 -8.78 5.61
N LYS A 195 -20.07 -7.92 5.83
CA LYS A 195 -20.23 -6.47 5.95
C LYS A 195 -20.09 -5.75 4.61
N ILE A 196 -19.75 -6.46 3.52
CA ILE A 196 -19.62 -5.89 2.19
C ILE A 196 -20.98 -5.86 1.51
N HIS A 197 -21.43 -4.67 1.10
CA HIS A 197 -22.73 -4.49 0.41
C HIS A 197 -22.70 -5.06 -1.00
N HIS A 198 -21.60 -4.78 -1.73
CA HIS A 198 -21.40 -5.29 -3.07
C HIS A 198 -19.95 -5.73 -3.26
N HIS A 199 -19.79 -6.97 -3.68
CA HIS A 199 -18.52 -7.51 -4.15
C HIS A 199 -18.59 -7.71 -5.65
N TYR A 200 -17.72 -7.03 -6.40
CA TYR A 200 -17.64 -7.12 -7.85
C TYR A 200 -16.43 -7.96 -8.24
N THR A 201 -16.60 -8.81 -9.23
CA THR A 201 -15.49 -9.46 -9.92
C THR A 201 -15.32 -8.81 -11.28
N TYR A 202 -14.08 -8.46 -11.65
CA TYR A 202 -13.79 -7.82 -12.93
C TYR A 202 -12.51 -8.42 -13.55
N ASP A 203 -12.21 -8.04 -14.79
CA ASP A 203 -11.08 -8.56 -15.56
C ASP A 203 -9.73 -7.87 -15.23
N GLY A 204 -9.70 -6.95 -14.28
CA GLY A 204 -8.53 -6.13 -13.93
C GLY A 204 -8.36 -4.89 -14.83
N ARG A 205 -9.28 -4.64 -15.79
CA ARG A 205 -9.16 -3.57 -16.78
C ARG A 205 -10.41 -2.69 -16.89
N ASP A 206 -11.59 -3.27 -16.95
CA ASP A 206 -12.85 -2.53 -17.18
C ASP A 206 -13.62 -2.27 -15.87
N LEU A 207 -13.17 -1.26 -15.12
CA LEU A 207 -13.90 -0.76 -13.95
C LEU A 207 -15.24 -0.13 -14.33
N LEU A 208 -15.26 0.64 -15.42
CA LEU A 208 -16.45 1.42 -15.80
C LEU A 208 -17.60 0.52 -16.23
N GLY A 209 -17.33 -0.47 -17.06
CA GLY A 209 -18.30 -1.47 -17.48
C GLY A 209 -18.81 -2.32 -16.33
N THR A 210 -17.91 -2.73 -15.41
CA THR A 210 -18.27 -3.52 -14.23
C THR A 210 -19.15 -2.74 -13.27
N LEU A 211 -18.84 -1.48 -13.00
CA LEU A 211 -19.54 -0.64 -12.02
C LEU A 211 -20.78 0.07 -12.58
N LYS A 212 -21.02 0.01 -13.89
CA LYS A 212 -22.26 0.48 -14.57
C LYS A 212 -22.69 1.89 -14.14
N GLY A 213 -21.76 2.84 -14.12
CA GLY A 213 -22.03 4.23 -13.81
C GLY A 213 -22.16 4.58 -12.31
N LYS A 214 -21.97 3.63 -11.41
CA LYS A 214 -21.93 3.91 -9.96
C LYS A 214 -20.85 4.94 -9.64
N LYS A 215 -21.10 5.77 -8.62
CA LYS A 215 -20.19 6.80 -8.13
C LYS A 215 -19.87 6.54 -6.65
N PHE A 216 -18.66 6.91 -6.27
CA PHE A 216 -18.15 6.68 -4.92
C PHE A 216 -17.62 7.98 -4.34
N ALA A 217 -17.78 8.17 -3.04
CA ALA A 217 -17.20 9.32 -2.35
C ALA A 217 -15.73 9.05 -1.95
N VAL A 218 -15.38 7.79 -1.73
CA VAL A 218 -14.02 7.33 -1.45
C VAL A 218 -13.72 6.13 -2.35
N VAL A 219 -12.56 6.15 -2.99
CA VAL A 219 -11.97 4.99 -3.66
C VAL A 219 -10.60 4.74 -3.05
N MET A 220 -10.30 3.51 -2.71
CA MET A 220 -8.99 3.17 -2.16
C MET A 220 -8.32 2.02 -2.90
N TYR A 221 -7.00 2.04 -2.89
CA TYR A 221 -6.11 0.92 -3.21
C TYR A 221 -5.25 0.67 -1.98
N ASN A 222 -5.37 -0.51 -1.41
CA ASN A 222 -4.60 -0.88 -0.25
C ASN A 222 -3.57 -1.95 -0.63
N HIS A 223 -2.36 -1.52 -1.00
CA HIS A 223 -1.29 -2.38 -1.51
C HIS A 223 -1.72 -3.24 -2.70
N SER A 224 -2.51 -2.68 -3.60
CA SER A 224 -3.07 -3.40 -4.74
C SER A 224 -2.68 -2.82 -6.10
N LEU A 225 -2.46 -1.50 -6.18
CA LEU A 225 -2.17 -0.83 -7.45
C LEU A 225 -0.88 -1.35 -8.11
N HIS A 226 0.19 -1.54 -7.33
CA HIS A 226 1.47 -2.03 -7.85
C HIS A 226 1.42 -3.49 -8.37
N HIS A 227 0.35 -4.22 -8.09
CA HIS A 227 0.14 -5.57 -8.63
C HIS A 227 -0.56 -5.61 -10.00
N PHE A 228 -0.92 -4.47 -10.55
CA PHE A 228 -1.44 -4.42 -11.91
C PHE A 228 -0.38 -4.89 -12.92
N PRO A 229 -0.79 -5.51 -14.05
CA PRO A 229 0.14 -6.18 -14.97
C PRO A 229 1.20 -5.28 -15.58
N SER A 230 0.93 -3.97 -15.67
CA SER A 230 1.85 -2.98 -16.21
C SER A 230 1.61 -1.59 -15.63
N PHE A 231 2.57 -0.68 -15.79
CA PHE A 231 2.37 0.74 -15.49
C PHE A 231 1.22 1.35 -16.29
N GLN A 232 0.99 0.90 -17.51
CA GLN A 232 -0.12 1.39 -18.33
C GLN A 232 -1.46 0.96 -17.75
N ASP A 233 -1.60 -0.28 -17.26
CA ASP A 233 -2.82 -0.77 -16.62
C ASP A 233 -3.08 -0.01 -15.30
N GLN A 234 -2.04 0.34 -14.55
CA GLN A 234 -2.17 1.20 -13.36
C GLN A 234 -2.71 2.59 -13.70
N ILE A 235 -2.12 3.22 -14.74
CA ILE A 235 -2.56 4.56 -15.20
C ILE A 235 -4.01 4.51 -15.69
N GLU A 236 -4.38 3.51 -16.46
CA GLU A 236 -5.74 3.35 -16.97
C GLU A 236 -6.74 3.11 -15.83
N SER A 237 -6.37 2.30 -14.83
CA SER A 237 -7.19 2.10 -13.63
C SER A 237 -7.41 3.43 -12.89
N LEU A 238 -6.36 4.22 -12.63
CA LEU A 238 -6.46 5.54 -12.00
C LEU A 238 -7.31 6.52 -12.83
N LYS A 239 -7.23 6.46 -14.16
CA LYS A 239 -8.06 7.26 -15.07
C LYS A 239 -9.52 6.88 -14.95
N GLN A 240 -9.85 5.59 -14.90
CA GLN A 240 -11.23 5.13 -14.68
C GLN A 240 -11.73 5.54 -13.29
N VAL A 241 -10.88 5.46 -12.25
CA VAL A 241 -11.21 5.98 -10.91
C VAL A 241 -11.54 7.46 -10.94
N SER A 242 -10.84 8.26 -11.75
CA SER A 242 -11.19 9.68 -11.88
C SER A 242 -12.60 9.89 -12.42
N GLN A 243 -13.18 8.93 -13.12
CA GLN A 243 -14.53 9.00 -13.65
C GLN A 243 -15.59 8.50 -12.66
N ILE A 244 -15.30 7.45 -11.86
CA ILE A 244 -16.25 6.90 -10.89
C ILE A 244 -16.25 7.65 -9.56
N LEU A 245 -15.22 8.43 -9.25
CA LEU A 245 -15.17 9.23 -8.03
C LEU A 245 -16.08 10.47 -8.17
N GLU A 246 -16.84 10.78 -7.12
CA GLU A 246 -17.64 12.01 -7.05
C GLU A 246 -16.77 13.27 -7.09
N PRO A 247 -17.25 14.42 -7.56
CA PRO A 247 -16.56 15.69 -7.43
C PRO A 247 -16.17 15.97 -5.96
N GLY A 248 -14.92 16.27 -5.72
CA GLY A 248 -14.34 16.39 -4.38
C GLY A 248 -14.24 15.07 -3.63
N GLY A 249 -14.51 13.90 -4.23
CA GLY A 249 -14.27 12.57 -3.65
C GLY A 249 -12.80 12.33 -3.35
N ILE A 250 -12.53 11.34 -2.54
CA ILE A 250 -11.19 11.01 -2.08
C ILE A 250 -10.69 9.76 -2.79
N LEU A 251 -9.49 9.85 -3.38
CA LEU A 251 -8.68 8.71 -3.76
C LEU A 251 -7.63 8.51 -2.68
N PHE A 252 -7.67 7.35 -2.02
CA PHE A 252 -6.68 6.96 -1.02
C PHE A 252 -5.81 5.82 -1.55
N LEU A 253 -4.50 5.98 -1.45
CA LEU A 253 -3.54 4.94 -1.82
C LEU A 253 -2.67 4.59 -0.61
N SER A 254 -2.57 3.30 -0.31
CA SER A 254 -1.51 2.75 0.54
C SER A 254 -0.59 1.96 -0.37
N GLU A 255 0.57 2.55 -0.73
CA GLU A 255 1.44 1.97 -1.74
C GLU A 255 2.91 2.04 -1.36
N HIS A 256 3.70 1.13 -1.90
CA HIS A 256 5.14 1.19 -1.79
C HIS A 256 5.65 2.35 -2.64
N ALA A 257 6.26 3.32 -1.98
CA ALA A 257 6.84 4.47 -2.67
C ALA A 257 8.28 4.15 -3.08
N ASN A 258 8.44 3.62 -4.27
CA ASN A 258 9.74 3.30 -4.81
C ASN A 258 10.64 4.54 -4.91
N CYS A 259 11.87 4.39 -4.41
CA CYS A 259 12.95 5.35 -4.53
C CYS A 259 14.07 4.82 -5.44
N PHE A 260 13.75 4.05 -6.47
CA PHE A 260 14.69 3.39 -7.40
C PHE A 260 15.32 2.10 -6.85
N ASP A 261 14.61 1.33 -6.02
CA ASP A 261 15.19 0.21 -5.30
C ASP A 261 14.32 -1.06 -5.31
N ASP A 262 13.85 -1.44 -6.50
CA ASP A 262 13.00 -2.63 -6.70
C ASP A 262 13.63 -3.90 -6.11
N ASP A 263 14.95 -4.07 -6.29
CA ASP A 263 15.68 -5.23 -5.76
C ASP A 263 15.57 -5.37 -4.23
N ILE A 264 15.51 -4.27 -3.47
CA ILE A 264 15.37 -4.30 -2.01
C ILE A 264 13.91 -4.60 -1.61
N PHE A 265 12.95 -4.07 -2.36
CA PHE A 265 11.54 -4.41 -2.14
C PHE A 265 11.30 -5.89 -2.43
N ASP A 266 11.82 -6.39 -3.54
CA ASP A 266 11.73 -7.81 -3.89
C ASP A 266 12.41 -8.69 -2.83
N LEU A 267 13.58 -8.31 -2.33
CA LEU A 267 14.24 -8.99 -1.22
C LEU A 267 13.35 -9.02 0.02
N SER A 268 12.76 -7.89 0.39
CA SER A 268 11.88 -7.81 1.56
C SER A 268 10.65 -8.72 1.40
N HIS A 269 10.05 -8.72 0.21
CA HIS A 269 8.90 -9.57 -0.08
C HIS A 269 9.27 -11.07 -0.06
N ILE A 270 10.43 -11.44 -0.60
CA ILE A 270 10.94 -12.81 -0.55
C ILE A 270 11.09 -13.27 0.91
N LEU A 271 11.76 -12.46 1.74
CA LEU A 271 12.04 -12.81 3.14
C LEU A 271 10.76 -12.88 3.98
N LEU A 272 9.86 -11.91 3.82
CA LEU A 272 8.57 -11.89 4.52
C LEU A 272 7.69 -13.07 4.11
N ASN A 273 7.65 -13.37 2.81
CA ASN A 273 6.91 -14.51 2.28
C ASN A 273 7.42 -15.82 2.88
N LEU A 274 8.73 -16.04 2.82
CA LEU A 274 9.36 -17.24 3.36
C LEU A 274 9.04 -17.41 4.85
N ARG A 275 9.27 -16.37 5.64
CA ARG A 275 8.99 -16.38 7.08
C ARG A 275 7.52 -16.68 7.36
N TYR A 276 6.60 -15.94 6.74
CA TYR A 276 5.17 -16.12 6.94
C TYR A 276 4.71 -17.54 6.60
N SER A 277 5.19 -18.10 5.51
CA SER A 277 4.86 -19.46 5.10
C SER A 277 5.39 -20.52 6.08
N ILE A 278 6.54 -20.28 6.71
CA ILE A 278 7.07 -21.15 7.78
C ILE A 278 6.17 -21.03 9.02
N ASP A 279 5.85 -19.82 9.45
CA ASP A 279 5.04 -19.58 10.66
C ASP A 279 3.63 -20.16 10.53
N LYS A 280 3.08 -20.19 9.32
CA LYS A 280 1.76 -20.77 9.01
C LYS A 280 1.82 -22.28 8.69
N ASN A 281 2.97 -22.93 8.87
CA ASN A 281 3.18 -24.34 8.54
C ASN A 281 2.83 -24.69 7.08
N GLN A 282 3.02 -23.76 6.15
CA GLN A 282 2.89 -23.97 4.71
C GLN A 282 4.18 -24.48 4.08
N ILE A 283 5.30 -24.29 4.77
CA ILE A 283 6.64 -24.79 4.44
C ILE A 283 7.12 -25.56 5.67
N LEU A 284 7.38 -26.85 5.48
CA LEU A 284 7.76 -27.77 6.56
C LEU A 284 9.19 -28.31 6.41
N THR A 285 9.80 -28.10 5.25
CA THR A 285 11.13 -28.63 4.93
C THR A 285 11.99 -27.58 4.24
N PRO A 286 13.33 -27.70 4.33
CA PRO A 286 14.25 -26.84 3.60
C PRO A 286 14.01 -26.87 2.08
N SER A 287 13.70 -28.02 1.49
CA SER A 287 13.42 -28.13 0.05
C SER A 287 12.20 -27.30 -0.34
N GLU A 288 11.10 -27.40 0.42
CA GLU A 288 9.89 -26.59 0.17
C GLU A 288 10.17 -25.08 0.28
N ALA A 289 11.12 -24.66 1.15
CA ALA A 289 11.53 -23.27 1.21
C ALA A 289 12.21 -22.81 -0.09
N GLY A 290 13.07 -23.65 -0.67
CA GLY A 290 13.67 -23.40 -1.98
C GLY A 290 12.62 -23.32 -3.09
N ASP A 291 11.70 -24.28 -3.13
CA ASP A 291 10.60 -24.31 -4.12
C ASP A 291 9.67 -23.10 -3.99
N ALA A 292 9.38 -22.68 -2.76
CA ALA A 292 8.57 -21.50 -2.51
C ALA A 292 9.21 -20.22 -3.07
N ILE A 293 10.52 -20.03 -2.90
CA ILE A 293 11.24 -18.89 -3.49
C ILE A 293 11.30 -18.99 -5.01
N ALA A 294 11.57 -20.16 -5.58
CA ALA A 294 11.56 -20.35 -7.02
C ALA A 294 10.19 -19.99 -7.62
N LYS A 295 9.13 -20.49 -7.01
CA LYS A 295 7.75 -20.18 -7.38
C LYS A 295 7.45 -18.69 -7.23
N PHE A 296 7.80 -18.08 -6.08
CA PHE A 296 7.62 -16.65 -5.87
C PHE A 296 8.28 -15.85 -6.98
N LYS A 297 9.55 -16.11 -7.29
CA LYS A 297 10.28 -15.38 -8.33
C LYS A 297 9.69 -15.53 -9.73
N SER A 298 9.14 -16.71 -10.05
CA SER A 298 8.51 -16.94 -11.36
C SER A 298 7.14 -16.30 -11.50
N GLU A 299 6.46 -16.05 -10.38
CA GLU A 299 5.08 -15.58 -10.37
C GLU A 299 4.96 -14.12 -9.91
N TYR A 300 5.94 -13.59 -9.14
CA TYR A 300 5.87 -12.24 -8.59
C TYR A 300 6.16 -11.18 -9.65
N GLN A 301 5.19 -10.34 -9.87
CA GLN A 301 5.32 -9.13 -10.69
C GLN A 301 4.80 -7.96 -9.88
N SER A 302 5.55 -6.88 -9.89
CA SER A 302 5.14 -5.64 -9.27
C SER A 302 5.73 -4.48 -10.05
N HIS A 303 4.99 -3.39 -10.09
CA HIS A 303 5.37 -2.18 -10.80
C HIS A 303 5.19 -0.99 -9.85
N TYR A 304 6.29 -0.49 -9.31
CA TYR A 304 6.26 0.57 -8.31
C TYR A 304 6.46 1.95 -8.95
N PHE A 305 5.52 2.84 -8.77
CA PHE A 305 5.72 4.26 -9.09
C PHE A 305 6.58 4.93 -8.02
N SER A 306 7.49 5.82 -8.44
CA SER A 306 8.05 6.78 -7.51
C SER A 306 6.96 7.77 -7.04
N LYS A 307 7.14 8.34 -5.85
CA LYS A 307 6.21 9.34 -5.28
C LYS A 307 5.93 10.48 -6.27
N ASN A 308 6.97 10.97 -6.93
CA ASN A 308 6.85 12.09 -7.86
C ASN A 308 6.08 11.72 -9.11
N ILE A 309 6.30 10.52 -9.66
CA ILE A 309 5.58 10.03 -10.83
C ILE A 309 4.11 9.81 -10.48
N LEU A 310 3.81 9.16 -9.35
CA LEU A 310 2.43 8.93 -8.89
C LEU A 310 1.69 10.25 -8.69
N ASN A 311 2.32 11.24 -8.06
CA ASN A 311 1.75 12.57 -7.89
C ASN A 311 1.52 13.29 -9.22
N ALA A 312 2.43 13.18 -10.18
CA ALA A 312 2.29 13.77 -11.50
C ALA A 312 1.11 13.14 -12.25
N ILE A 313 1.00 11.81 -12.27
CA ILE A 313 -0.12 11.09 -12.89
C ILE A 313 -1.44 11.50 -12.25
N ALA A 314 -1.54 11.46 -10.91
CA ALA A 314 -2.76 11.84 -10.20
C ALA A 314 -3.16 13.30 -10.51
N THR A 315 -2.19 14.22 -10.57
CA THR A 315 -2.45 15.62 -10.91
C THR A 315 -3.00 15.78 -12.33
N GLN A 316 -2.44 15.08 -13.29
CA GLN A 316 -2.91 15.06 -14.69
C GLN A 316 -4.36 14.53 -14.80
N LEU A 317 -4.71 13.55 -13.96
CA LEU A 317 -6.06 12.98 -13.89
C LEU A 317 -7.07 13.83 -13.09
N GLY A 318 -6.67 15.04 -12.67
CA GLY A 318 -7.56 15.98 -11.99
C GLY A 318 -7.64 15.81 -10.48
N PHE A 319 -6.69 15.13 -9.88
CA PHE A 319 -6.57 15.01 -8.43
C PHE A 319 -5.64 16.09 -7.84
N SER A 320 -5.86 16.43 -6.58
CA SER A 320 -4.94 17.24 -5.77
C SER A 320 -4.47 16.43 -4.58
N LEU A 321 -3.16 16.30 -4.41
CA LEU A 321 -2.57 15.70 -3.22
C LEU A 321 -2.87 16.60 -2.01
N VAL A 322 -3.50 16.06 -0.97
CA VAL A 322 -3.80 16.77 0.28
C VAL A 322 -3.01 16.22 1.47
N LYS A 323 -2.59 14.97 1.40
CA LYS A 323 -1.73 14.34 2.41
C LYS A 323 -0.85 13.29 1.77
N GLN A 324 0.42 13.28 2.17
CA GLN A 324 1.37 12.20 1.91
C GLN A 324 2.10 11.91 3.21
N GLU A 325 2.13 10.66 3.61
CA GLU A 325 2.76 10.25 4.85
C GLU A 325 3.44 8.89 4.69
N ILE A 326 4.70 8.79 5.09
CA ILE A 326 5.40 7.51 5.16
C ILE A 326 4.93 6.81 6.43
N ARG A 327 4.44 5.58 6.32
CA ARG A 327 3.92 4.80 7.45
C ARG A 327 4.96 4.63 8.55
N SER A 328 6.22 4.34 8.19
CA SER A 328 7.35 4.29 9.11
C SER A 328 8.66 4.67 8.43
N ALA A 329 9.48 5.46 9.11
CA ALA A 329 10.82 5.80 8.62
C ALA A 329 11.75 4.58 8.52
N THR A 330 11.49 3.54 9.32
CA THR A 330 12.26 2.28 9.34
C THR A 330 11.70 1.22 8.41
N ASP A 331 10.52 1.45 7.81
CA ASP A 331 9.91 0.54 6.87
C ASP A 331 10.75 0.47 5.57
N VAL A 332 11.33 -0.70 5.31
CA VAL A 332 12.12 -0.94 4.10
C VAL A 332 11.27 -0.94 2.84
N ALA A 333 10.02 -1.34 2.95
CA ALA A 333 9.06 -1.32 1.85
C ALA A 333 8.58 0.10 1.53
N LYS A 334 8.96 1.12 2.35
CA LYS A 334 8.60 2.53 2.16
C LYS A 334 7.10 2.73 1.93
N ALA A 335 6.26 1.94 2.62
CA ALA A 335 4.83 2.09 2.53
C ALA A 335 4.42 3.54 2.82
N THR A 336 3.70 4.12 1.90
CA THR A 336 3.33 5.54 1.92
C THR A 336 1.84 5.66 1.70
N PHE A 337 1.20 6.44 2.55
CA PHE A 337 -0.19 6.84 2.39
C PHE A 337 -0.25 8.10 1.53
N PHE A 338 -1.10 8.06 0.51
CA PHE A 338 -1.43 9.20 -0.32
C PHE A 338 -2.93 9.44 -0.23
N CYS A 339 -3.31 10.65 0.12
CA CYS A 339 -4.69 11.09 0.08
C CYS A 339 -4.83 12.20 -0.96
N PHE A 340 -5.63 11.94 -1.97
CA PHE A 340 -5.92 12.88 -3.04
C PHE A 340 -7.39 13.26 -3.00
N VAL A 341 -7.68 14.50 -3.36
CA VAL A 341 -9.06 14.98 -3.58
C VAL A 341 -9.28 15.23 -5.07
N LYS A 342 -10.35 14.69 -5.61
CA LYS A 342 -10.76 14.96 -6.98
C LYS A 342 -11.19 16.42 -7.09
N LYS A 343 -10.59 17.18 -8.01
CA LYS A 343 -10.98 18.57 -8.28
C LYS A 343 -12.41 18.60 -8.80
N ALA A 344 -13.20 19.56 -8.34
CA ALA A 344 -14.45 19.87 -9.01
C ALA A 344 -14.15 20.33 -10.44
N PRO A 345 -14.99 19.97 -11.43
CA PRO A 345 -14.85 20.54 -12.75
C PRO A 345 -14.90 22.08 -12.60
N LYS A 346 -13.96 22.78 -13.25
CA LYS A 346 -14.05 24.24 -13.35
C LYS A 346 -15.34 24.52 -14.11
N ILE A 347 -16.29 25.14 -13.43
CA ILE A 347 -17.45 25.70 -14.11
C ILE A 347 -16.90 26.91 -14.87
N GLU A 348 -16.65 26.75 -16.16
CA GLU A 348 -16.45 27.89 -17.02
C GLU A 348 -17.80 28.58 -17.11
N LEU A 349 -17.98 29.64 -16.34
CA LEU A 349 -19.12 30.51 -16.51
C LEU A 349 -19.09 31.00 -17.96
N PRO A 350 -20.21 30.90 -18.70
CA PRO A 350 -20.29 31.44 -20.04
C PRO A 350 -19.77 32.87 -20.04
N CYS A 351 -18.99 33.26 -21.04
CA CYS A 351 -18.44 34.62 -21.13
C CYS A 351 -19.49 35.73 -20.97
N SER A 352 -20.75 35.44 -21.25
CA SER A 352 -21.89 36.36 -21.06
C SER A 352 -22.18 36.72 -19.59
N LEU A 353 -21.68 35.93 -18.60
CA LEU A 353 -21.84 36.24 -17.17
C LEU A 353 -20.65 37.02 -16.58
N ARG A 354 -19.58 37.22 -17.35
CA ARG A 354 -18.43 38.02 -16.89
C ARG A 354 -18.60 39.53 -17.05
N PHE A 355 -19.64 39.97 -17.72
CA PHE A 355 -19.84 41.39 -18.04
C PHE A 355 -20.67 42.20 -17.03
N PHE A 356 -21.10 41.60 -15.91
CA PHE A 356 -21.96 42.34 -14.97
C PHE A 356 -21.27 42.86 -13.71
N ASP A 357 -19.95 42.66 -13.54
CA ASP A 357 -19.25 43.02 -12.30
C ASP A 357 -18.22 44.17 -12.44
N THR A 358 -18.13 44.86 -13.56
CA THR A 358 -17.12 45.92 -13.73
C THR A 358 -17.65 47.36 -13.78
N ASP A 359 -18.96 47.60 -13.72
CA ASP A 359 -19.52 48.98 -13.84
C ASP A 359 -20.06 49.59 -12.53
N ALA A 360 -19.91 48.90 -11.40
CA ALA A 360 -20.35 49.47 -10.11
C ALA A 360 -19.26 50.14 -9.25
N ALA A 361 -18.02 50.27 -9.77
CA ALA A 361 -16.89 50.78 -8.99
C ALA A 361 -16.38 52.16 -9.43
N ASN A 362 -17.15 52.88 -10.24
CA ASN A 362 -16.80 54.28 -10.57
C ASN A 362 -17.77 55.28 -9.95
N GLY A 363 -17.60 55.56 -8.70
CA GLY A 363 -18.35 56.66 -8.08
C GLY A 363 -18.25 56.72 -6.57
N LEU A 364 -17.12 57.10 -6.02
CA LEU A 364 -17.04 57.90 -4.79
C LEU A 364 -15.58 58.39 -4.59
N PRO A 365 -15.39 59.68 -4.30
CA PRO A 365 -14.06 60.26 -4.17
C PRO A 365 -13.50 60.17 -2.75
N HIS A 366 -12.22 59.91 -2.71
CA HIS A 366 -11.23 60.36 -1.73
C HIS A 366 -11.61 60.73 -0.30
N HIS A 367 -11.06 60.04 0.62
CA HIS A 367 -10.13 60.49 1.69
C HIS A 367 -9.90 59.32 2.64
N ILE A 368 -8.72 58.76 2.63
CA ILE A 368 -8.24 57.99 3.79
C ILE A 368 -6.77 58.36 4.00
N GLU A 369 -6.57 58.97 5.13
CA GLU A 369 -5.29 59.30 5.73
C GLU A 369 -4.45 58.03 5.95
N LYS A 370 -3.15 58.23 5.77
CA LYS A 370 -2.12 57.30 6.22
C LYS A 370 -2.12 57.24 7.74
N SER A 371 -2.26 56.07 8.31
CA SER A 371 -1.79 55.78 9.66
C SER A 371 -0.71 54.74 9.61
N ASP A 372 0.46 55.15 10.00
CA ASP A 372 1.63 54.36 10.34
C ASP A 372 1.32 53.38 11.46
N SER A 373 2.07 52.32 11.38
CA SER A 373 2.71 51.72 12.55
C SER A 373 2.45 50.26 12.84
N GLN A 374 3.57 49.71 13.05
CA GLN A 374 3.96 48.62 13.96
C GLN A 374 4.08 47.20 13.41
N GLN A 375 5.27 47.03 12.82
CA GLN A 375 6.00 45.75 12.89
C GLN A 375 6.21 45.35 14.36
N LYS A 376 5.62 44.25 14.79
CA LYS A 376 6.10 43.51 15.95
C LYS A 376 6.94 42.31 15.51
N LYS A 377 8.25 42.45 15.77
CA LYS A 377 9.21 41.33 15.83
C LYS A 377 8.79 40.38 16.96
N TYR A 378 8.67 39.11 16.64
CA TYR A 378 8.76 38.05 17.64
C TYR A 378 10.10 37.35 17.47
N SER A 379 10.93 37.53 18.49
CA SER A 379 12.18 36.82 18.70
C SER A 379 11.91 35.39 19.14
N ALA A 380 12.69 34.49 18.56
CA ALA A 380 12.82 33.13 19.04
C ALA A 380 13.65 33.12 20.32
N GLU A 381 13.09 32.56 21.41
CA GLU A 381 13.88 32.01 22.51
C GLU A 381 13.04 31.04 23.34
N SER A 382 13.71 29.92 23.68
CA SER A 382 13.45 28.94 24.73
C SER A 382 12.36 27.88 24.53
N PHE A 383 12.83 26.69 24.25
CA PHE A 383 12.51 25.55 25.13
C PHE A 383 13.66 24.54 25.12
N LYS A 384 14.26 24.45 26.31
CA LYS A 384 15.17 23.38 26.72
C LYS A 384 14.48 22.06 26.84
#